data_bca78bf6d7c183ec723589628d45fa1e
#
_entry.id   bca78bf6d7c183ec723589628d45fa1e
#
_cell.length_a   1.000
_cell.length_b   1.000
_cell.length_c   1.000
_cell.angle_alpha   90.00
_cell.angle_beta   90.00
_cell.angle_gamma   90.00
#
_symmetry.space_group_name_H-M   'P 1'
#
loop_
_entity.id
_entity.type
_entity.pdbx_description
1 polymer ?
#
loop_
_entity_poly.entity_id
_entity_poly.type
_entity_poly.pdbx_seq_one_letter_code
_entity_poly.pdbx_strand_id
1 'polypeptide(L)'
;QHCTMKPCRGRAKIMIKSIIFLVSAGQVVLRTANIFEELLNMNLTFRSKLVVSVLLGLMSMSSVLMAQQYELDIDKPEFEAMLSPTIDGRTTAKKFDPKEWLEVELKIKIAAFNRSELFADRVTVKWYIAANVTENGDTKVRLLEKEINYVNVPIDEDIHVSVYLSPSAVKRISGKDKAAENTIREIGGEILVNGVQPVKNKSGISSGFFSTMPKSKGRWWDKLTPYKKIPLLNKNETPFKFFWWDRYAEIEELD
;
A
#
# COMPACT_ATOMS: atom_id res chain seq x y z
N GLN A 1 45.26 -0.14 58.45
CA GLN A 1 45.03 0.58 57.17
C GLN A 1 44.42 -0.41 56.16
N HIS A 2 43.08 -0.36 56.03
CA HIS A 2 42.34 -1.16 55.05
C HIS A 2 42.13 -0.33 53.79
N CYS A 3 42.62 -0.82 52.67
CA CYS A 3 42.35 -0.29 51.34
C CYS A 3 41.26 -1.11 50.68
N THR A 4 40.04 -0.53 50.50
CA THR A 4 38.91 -1.13 49.81
C THR A 4 38.93 -0.75 48.36
N MET A 5 39.11 -1.73 47.45
CA MET A 5 38.96 -1.54 46.01
C MET A 5 37.49 -1.46 45.64
N LYS A 6 37.10 -0.35 44.95
CA LYS A 6 35.80 -0.23 44.26
C LYS A 6 35.90 -0.81 42.84
N PRO A 7 34.91 -1.55 42.35
CA PRO A 7 34.95 -2.04 40.96
C PRO A 7 34.57 -0.94 39.95
N CYS A 8 35.37 -0.79 38.91
CA CYS A 8 35.14 0.11 37.78
C CYS A 8 33.94 -0.33 36.95
N ARG A 9 32.83 0.38 37.08
CA ARG A 9 31.54 0.18 36.35
C ARG A 9 31.44 1.02 35.06
N GLY A 10 32.55 1.32 34.37
CA GLY A 10 32.58 2.31 33.28
C GLY A 10 32.78 1.79 31.85
N ARG A 11 33.19 0.53 31.67
CA ARG A 11 33.62 0.08 30.31
C ARG A 11 32.50 -0.52 29.41
N ALA A 12 31.37 -0.95 29.95
CA ALA A 12 30.31 -1.57 29.17
C ALA A 12 29.43 -0.61 28.36
N LYS A 13 29.35 0.68 28.78
CA LYS A 13 28.49 1.68 28.11
C LYS A 13 29.09 2.31 26.84
N ILE A 14 30.40 2.19 26.63
CA ILE A 14 31.09 2.82 25.49
C ILE A 14 31.00 1.91 24.24
N MET A 15 30.91 0.58 24.40
CA MET A 15 30.85 -0.33 23.24
C MET A 15 29.54 -0.29 22.46
N ILE A 16 28.41 -0.02 23.12
CA ILE A 16 27.09 -0.04 22.44
C ILE A 16 26.87 1.19 21.57
N LYS A 17 27.49 2.32 21.90
CA LYS A 17 27.35 3.55 21.06
C LYS A 17 28.17 3.54 19.78
N SER A 18 29.20 2.70 19.67
CA SER A 18 30.04 2.61 18.46
C SER A 18 29.48 1.71 17.35
N ILE A 19 28.50 0.85 17.66
CA ILE A 19 27.90 -0.08 16.68
C ILE A 19 26.78 0.61 15.87
N ILE A 20 26.18 1.70 16.39
CA ILE A 20 25.03 2.38 15.74
C ILE A 20 25.46 3.34 14.64
N PHE A 21 26.76 3.66 14.46
CA PHE A 21 27.21 4.74 13.55
C PHE A 21 27.99 4.29 12.31
N LEU A 22 27.93 3.02 11.88
CA LEU A 22 28.74 2.50 10.76
C LEU A 22 27.90 1.74 9.71
N VAL A 23 26.93 2.40 9.12
CA VAL A 23 26.37 2.02 7.83
C VAL A 23 26.57 3.16 6.86
N SER A 24 27.78 3.28 6.35
CA SER A 24 28.10 3.98 5.13
C SER A 24 29.02 3.07 4.32
N ALA A 25 28.63 2.90 3.06
CA ALA A 25 29.20 1.94 2.12
C ALA A 25 30.74 2.01 2.02
N GLY A 26 31.41 0.88 2.08
CA GLY A 26 32.76 0.68 1.57
C GLY A 26 33.87 0.40 2.58
N GLN A 27 33.67 0.41 3.90
CA GLN A 27 34.73 0.15 4.89
C GLN A 27 34.52 -1.03 5.84
N VAL A 28 33.64 -1.96 5.48
CA VAL A 28 33.29 -3.09 6.34
C VAL A 28 34.39 -4.16 6.42
N VAL A 29 35.26 -4.27 5.41
CA VAL A 29 36.17 -5.42 5.28
C VAL A 29 37.42 -5.34 6.16
N LEU A 30 37.89 -4.18 6.56
CA LEU A 30 39.17 -4.03 7.31
C LEU A 30 39.02 -4.03 8.85
N ARG A 31 37.83 -3.94 9.39
CA ARG A 31 37.61 -3.95 10.86
C ARG A 31 37.15 -5.31 11.43
N THR A 32 36.78 -6.26 10.57
CA THR A 32 36.37 -7.60 11.01
C THR A 32 37.53 -8.45 11.53
N ALA A 33 38.76 -8.20 11.06
CA ALA A 33 39.95 -8.95 11.49
C ALA A 33 40.31 -8.70 12.98
N ASN A 34 40.23 -7.45 13.45
CA ASN A 34 40.57 -7.13 14.86
C ASN A 34 39.53 -7.61 15.87
N ILE A 35 38.27 -7.71 15.45
CA ILE A 35 37.21 -8.27 16.31
C ILE A 35 37.36 -9.79 16.48
N PHE A 36 37.92 -10.44 15.47
CA PHE A 36 38.14 -11.89 15.48
C PHE A 36 39.26 -12.32 16.45
N GLU A 37 40.33 -11.51 16.60
CA GLU A 37 41.39 -11.80 17.58
C GLU A 37 40.95 -11.57 19.04
N GLU A 38 40.14 -10.53 19.33
CA GLU A 38 39.60 -10.35 20.67
C GLU A 38 38.61 -11.47 21.07
N LEU A 39 37.86 -12.00 20.11
CA LEU A 39 36.94 -13.14 20.32
C LEU A 39 37.69 -14.44 20.61
N LEU A 40 38.93 -14.62 20.13
CA LEU A 40 39.74 -15.80 20.35
C LEU A 40 40.25 -15.94 21.82
N ASN A 41 40.35 -14.83 22.55
CA ASN A 41 40.85 -14.78 23.91
C ASN A 41 39.78 -14.81 25.01
N MET A 42 38.50 -14.93 24.66
CA MET A 42 37.38 -14.95 25.63
C MET A 42 36.99 -16.36 26.04
N ASN A 43 36.49 -16.52 27.28
CA ASN A 43 36.02 -17.80 27.85
C ASN A 43 34.92 -18.45 26.99
N LEU A 44 34.96 -19.76 26.83
CA LEU A 44 34.13 -20.57 25.92
C LEU A 44 32.60 -20.30 26.09
N THR A 45 32.15 -20.11 27.35
CA THR A 45 30.75 -19.83 27.67
C THR A 45 30.28 -18.41 27.28
N PHE A 46 31.19 -17.45 27.24
CA PHE A 46 30.91 -16.09 26.81
C PHE A 46 30.89 -15.99 25.30
N ARG A 47 31.75 -16.76 24.59
CA ARG A 47 31.80 -16.89 23.14
C ARG A 47 30.48 -17.40 22.57
N SER A 48 29.89 -18.45 23.15
CA SER A 48 28.65 -19.03 22.66
C SER A 48 27.46 -18.04 22.77
N LYS A 49 27.38 -17.29 23.88
CA LYS A 49 26.33 -16.27 24.07
C LYS A 49 26.49 -15.05 23.14
N LEU A 50 27.74 -14.64 22.85
CA LEU A 50 28.02 -13.51 21.97
C LEU A 50 27.75 -13.87 20.52
N VAL A 51 28.13 -15.07 20.07
CA VAL A 51 27.86 -15.57 18.70
C VAL A 51 26.37 -15.70 18.46
N VAL A 52 25.62 -16.23 19.42
CA VAL A 52 24.15 -16.33 19.31
C VAL A 52 23.50 -14.96 19.26
N SER A 53 23.95 -13.99 20.05
CA SER A 53 23.40 -12.62 20.01
C SER A 53 23.72 -11.89 18.72
N VAL A 54 24.89 -12.09 18.12
CA VAL A 54 25.28 -11.50 16.83
C VAL A 54 24.50 -12.16 15.68
N LEU A 55 24.30 -13.49 15.72
CA LEU A 55 23.50 -14.21 14.73
C LEU A 55 22.02 -13.79 14.80
N LEU A 56 21.43 -13.65 16.00
CA LEU A 56 20.07 -13.13 16.14
C LEU A 56 19.95 -11.67 15.65
N GLY A 57 20.96 -10.85 15.89
CA GLY A 57 21.03 -9.46 15.41
C GLY A 57 21.13 -9.36 13.89
N LEU A 58 21.87 -10.26 13.25
CA LEU A 58 22.00 -10.32 11.78
C LEU A 58 20.72 -10.84 11.10
N MET A 59 20.00 -11.76 11.71
CA MET A 59 18.70 -12.24 11.19
C MET A 59 17.59 -11.18 11.29
N SER A 60 17.64 -10.28 12.26
CA SER A 60 16.66 -9.19 12.38
C SER A 60 16.93 -8.02 11.43
N MET A 61 18.12 -7.89 10.87
CA MET A 61 18.45 -6.83 9.92
C MET A 61 18.05 -7.14 8.46
N SER A 62 17.82 -8.40 8.12
CA SER A 62 17.46 -8.80 6.75
C SER A 62 16.06 -8.35 6.32
N SER A 63 15.15 -8.09 7.26
CA SER A 63 13.80 -7.61 6.94
C SER A 63 13.70 -6.10 6.67
N VAL A 64 14.71 -5.32 7.01
CA VAL A 64 14.70 -3.85 6.80
C VAL A 64 15.20 -3.45 5.41
N LEU A 65 15.99 -4.29 4.76
CA LEU A 65 16.55 -3.99 3.43
C LEU A 65 15.56 -4.18 2.26
N MET A 66 14.48 -4.95 2.46
CA MET A 66 13.46 -5.17 1.43
C MET A 66 12.40 -4.06 1.34
N ALA A 67 12.36 -3.12 2.31
CA ALA A 67 11.27 -2.16 2.46
C ALA A 67 11.35 -0.90 1.56
N GLN A 68 12.33 -0.81 0.64
CA GLN A 68 12.55 0.42 -0.13
C GLN A 68 12.83 0.15 -1.62
N GLN A 69 12.08 -0.75 -2.24
CA GLN A 69 12.36 -1.16 -3.63
C GLN A 69 11.60 -0.35 -4.69
N TYR A 70 10.50 0.31 -4.34
CA TYR A 70 9.60 0.93 -5.32
C TYR A 70 9.26 2.37 -4.96
N GLU A 71 9.14 3.20 -5.97
CA GLU A 71 8.51 4.53 -5.91
C GLU A 71 7.28 4.52 -6.80
N LEU A 72 6.25 5.25 -6.40
CA LEU A 72 5.01 5.38 -7.16
C LEU A 72 4.80 6.83 -7.54
N ASP A 73 4.48 7.05 -8.80
CA ASP A 73 3.83 8.25 -9.28
C ASP A 73 2.33 7.97 -9.41
N ILE A 74 1.51 8.84 -8.84
CA ILE A 74 0.06 8.64 -8.72
C ILE A 74 -0.62 9.93 -9.16
N ASP A 75 -1.43 9.83 -10.22
CA ASP A 75 -2.26 10.93 -10.69
C ASP A 75 -3.45 11.18 -9.76
N LYS A 76 -4.22 12.21 -10.05
CA LYS A 76 -5.48 12.45 -9.32
C LYS A 76 -6.52 11.43 -9.75
N PRO A 77 -7.34 10.93 -8.81
CA PRO A 77 -8.48 10.09 -9.17
C PRO A 77 -9.42 10.80 -10.14
N GLU A 78 -9.82 10.10 -11.18
CA GLU A 78 -10.82 10.56 -12.17
C GLU A 78 -12.15 9.85 -11.92
N PHE A 79 -13.24 10.53 -12.32
CA PHE A 79 -14.60 10.04 -12.14
C PHE A 79 -15.29 9.97 -13.49
N GLU A 80 -15.87 8.83 -13.82
CA GLU A 80 -16.63 8.66 -15.04
C GLU A 80 -18.00 8.05 -14.78
N ALA A 81 -19.03 8.66 -15.35
CA ALA A 81 -20.37 8.09 -15.41
C ALA A 81 -20.49 7.19 -16.64
N MET A 82 -20.62 5.90 -16.43
CA MET A 82 -20.63 4.89 -17.49
C MET A 82 -22.00 4.23 -17.58
N LEU A 83 -22.56 4.14 -18.78
CA LEU A 83 -23.78 3.36 -19.01
C LEU A 83 -23.45 1.86 -18.98
N SER A 84 -24.38 1.07 -18.43
CA SER A 84 -24.30 -0.38 -18.58
C SER A 84 -24.14 -0.75 -20.06
N PRO A 85 -23.19 -1.62 -20.42
CA PRO A 85 -22.97 -2.00 -21.80
C PRO A 85 -24.20 -2.70 -22.39
N THR A 86 -24.55 -2.34 -23.61
CA THR A 86 -25.59 -3.00 -24.39
C THR A 86 -24.98 -4.04 -25.29
N ILE A 87 -25.57 -5.24 -25.31
CA ILE A 87 -25.17 -6.30 -26.25
C ILE A 87 -26.17 -6.25 -27.41
N ASP A 88 -25.69 -5.85 -28.57
CA ASP A 88 -26.47 -5.90 -29.80
C ASP A 88 -26.62 -7.35 -30.24
N GLY A 89 -27.73 -7.95 -29.90
CA GLY A 89 -28.09 -9.31 -30.27
C GLY A 89 -29.56 -9.40 -30.63
N ARG A 90 -29.89 -10.04 -31.75
CA ARG A 90 -31.25 -10.28 -32.24
C ARG A 90 -32.08 -11.28 -31.37
N THR A 91 -31.72 -11.47 -30.13
CA THR A 91 -32.51 -12.29 -29.23
C THR A 91 -33.69 -11.45 -28.73
N THR A 92 -34.86 -12.04 -28.68
CA THR A 92 -36.12 -11.54 -28.09
C THR A 92 -35.89 -11.09 -26.67
N ALA A 93 -35.26 -9.94 -26.58
CA ALA A 93 -34.59 -9.49 -25.40
C ALA A 93 -35.60 -9.01 -24.38
N LYS A 94 -35.30 -9.33 -23.17
CA LYS A 94 -35.81 -8.57 -22.02
C LYS A 94 -35.56 -7.10 -22.34
N LYS A 95 -36.59 -6.28 -22.19
CA LYS A 95 -36.44 -4.81 -22.31
C LYS A 95 -35.35 -4.36 -21.35
N PHE A 96 -34.23 -3.89 -21.89
CA PHE A 96 -33.07 -3.44 -21.13
C PHE A 96 -32.98 -1.92 -21.23
N ASP A 97 -32.93 -1.27 -20.08
CA ASP A 97 -32.74 0.17 -19.97
C ASP A 97 -31.36 0.37 -19.26
N PRO A 98 -30.32 0.79 -20.01
CA PRO A 98 -28.98 1.00 -19.44
C PRO A 98 -29.01 2.01 -18.31
N LYS A 99 -28.37 1.66 -17.20
CA LYS A 99 -28.25 2.54 -16.03
C LYS A 99 -26.83 3.01 -15.86
N GLU A 100 -26.65 4.14 -15.22
CA GLU A 100 -25.34 4.74 -14.97
C GLU A 100 -24.66 4.10 -13.76
N TRP A 101 -23.43 3.70 -13.98
CA TRP A 101 -22.44 3.32 -12.98
C TRP A 101 -21.55 4.52 -12.72
N LEU A 102 -20.92 4.59 -11.56
CA LEU A 102 -19.84 5.53 -11.30
C LEU A 102 -18.53 4.75 -11.20
N GLU A 103 -17.61 5.01 -12.12
CA GLU A 103 -16.23 4.58 -12.03
C GLU A 103 -15.39 5.61 -11.28
N VAL A 104 -14.46 5.14 -10.50
CA VAL A 104 -13.35 5.92 -9.96
C VAL A 104 -12.07 5.26 -10.43
N GLU A 105 -11.39 5.94 -11.34
CA GLU A 105 -10.13 5.48 -11.93
C GLU A 105 -8.93 6.21 -11.31
N LEU A 106 -7.83 5.51 -11.19
CA LEU A 106 -6.55 6.05 -10.76
C LEU A 106 -5.47 5.55 -11.72
N LYS A 107 -4.72 6.50 -12.29
CA LYS A 107 -3.53 6.18 -13.07
C LYS A 107 -2.31 6.19 -12.15
N ILE A 108 -1.51 5.15 -12.23
CA ILE A 108 -0.29 4.96 -11.45
C ILE A 108 0.87 4.57 -12.36
N LYS A 109 2.08 4.90 -11.94
CA LYS A 109 3.32 4.42 -12.54
C LYS A 109 4.25 3.94 -11.44
N ILE A 110 4.76 2.71 -11.58
CA ILE A 110 5.67 2.10 -10.61
C ILE A 110 7.10 2.25 -11.14
N ALA A 111 7.99 2.77 -10.33
CA ALA A 111 9.43 2.79 -10.61
C ALA A 111 10.16 1.87 -9.62
N ALA A 112 10.94 0.94 -10.13
CA ALA A 112 11.79 0.06 -9.33
C ALA A 112 13.20 0.63 -9.22
N PHE A 113 13.82 0.49 -8.04
CA PHE A 113 15.24 0.83 -7.87
C PHE A 113 16.15 -0.18 -8.59
N ASN A 114 15.71 -1.42 -8.70
CA ASN A 114 16.38 -2.44 -9.48
C ASN A 114 15.85 -2.44 -10.92
N ARG A 115 16.64 -1.92 -11.84
CA ARG A 115 16.30 -1.79 -13.27
C ARG A 115 16.15 -3.13 -14.01
N SER A 116 16.47 -4.26 -13.39
CA SER A 116 16.27 -5.59 -13.99
C SER A 116 14.85 -6.13 -13.77
N GLU A 117 14.08 -5.52 -12.89
CA GLU A 117 12.68 -5.89 -12.63
C GLU A 117 11.79 -5.25 -13.70
N LEU A 118 11.08 -6.07 -14.46
CA LEU A 118 10.16 -5.62 -15.50
C LEU A 118 8.70 -5.62 -15.02
N PHE A 119 8.39 -6.40 -14.01
CA PHE A 119 7.04 -6.54 -13.46
C PHE A 119 7.06 -6.57 -11.93
N ALA A 120 6.03 -6.01 -11.34
CA ALA A 120 5.67 -6.27 -9.95
C ALA A 120 4.72 -7.47 -9.91
N ASP A 121 5.05 -8.49 -9.10
CA ASP A 121 4.25 -9.71 -8.99
C ASP A 121 2.85 -9.41 -8.48
N ARG A 122 2.74 -8.50 -7.50
CA ARG A 122 1.46 -8.10 -6.90
C ARG A 122 1.47 -6.61 -6.54
N VAL A 123 0.40 -5.92 -6.94
CA VAL A 123 0.10 -4.56 -6.49
C VAL A 123 -1.24 -4.58 -5.77
N THR A 124 -1.23 -4.28 -4.47
CA THR A 124 -2.44 -4.21 -3.67
C THR A 124 -2.89 -2.76 -3.54
N VAL A 125 -4.10 -2.46 -4.00
CA VAL A 125 -4.70 -1.13 -3.87
C VAL A 125 -5.85 -1.20 -2.87
N LYS A 126 -5.73 -0.42 -1.79
CA LYS A 126 -6.76 -0.25 -0.77
C LYS A 126 -7.49 1.05 -1.02
N TRP A 127 -8.73 0.95 -1.40
CA TRP A 127 -9.61 2.07 -1.69
C TRP A 127 -10.45 2.44 -0.48
N TYR A 128 -10.54 3.74 -0.21
CA TYR A 128 -11.36 4.34 0.83
C TYR A 128 -12.16 5.48 0.25
N ILE A 129 -13.49 5.35 0.25
CA ILE A 129 -14.40 6.34 -0.30
C ILE A 129 -15.35 6.80 0.79
N ALA A 130 -15.37 8.11 1.06
CA ALA A 130 -16.37 8.72 1.92
C ALA A 130 -17.58 9.15 1.09
N ALA A 131 -18.77 8.68 1.47
CA ALA A 131 -20.02 9.06 0.82
C ALA A 131 -21.05 9.51 1.85
N ASN A 132 -21.90 10.46 1.47
CA ASN A 132 -23.04 10.87 2.28
C ASN A 132 -24.21 9.91 2.03
N VAL A 133 -24.58 9.13 3.04
CA VAL A 133 -25.67 8.15 2.93
C VAL A 133 -26.82 8.58 3.82
N THR A 134 -28.01 8.71 3.23
CA THR A 134 -29.24 9.01 3.98
C THR A 134 -29.95 7.72 4.37
N GLU A 135 -30.15 7.54 5.68
CA GLU A 135 -30.91 6.42 6.26
C GLU A 135 -31.91 6.96 7.29
N ASN A 136 -33.17 6.58 7.16
CA ASN A 136 -34.25 7.00 8.07
C ASN A 136 -34.35 8.53 8.25
N GLY A 137 -34.06 9.30 7.20
CA GLY A 137 -34.07 10.76 7.23
C GLY A 137 -32.76 11.41 7.71
N ASP A 138 -31.83 10.66 8.27
CA ASP A 138 -30.53 11.14 8.72
C ASP A 138 -29.45 10.91 7.65
N THR A 139 -28.70 11.96 7.30
CA THR A 139 -27.56 11.87 6.40
C THR A 139 -26.26 11.77 7.21
N LYS A 140 -25.52 10.69 6.99
CA LYS A 140 -24.25 10.44 7.67
C LYS A 140 -23.15 10.13 6.67
N VAL A 141 -21.91 10.58 6.97
CA VAL A 141 -20.74 10.18 6.22
C VAL A 141 -20.44 8.70 6.50
N ARG A 142 -20.34 7.90 5.47
CA ARG A 142 -20.05 6.47 5.53
C ARG A 142 -18.76 6.18 4.77
N LEU A 143 -17.96 5.26 5.29
CA LEU A 143 -16.77 4.76 4.64
C LEU A 143 -17.12 3.52 3.82
N LEU A 144 -16.84 3.60 2.52
CA LEU A 144 -16.84 2.44 1.63
C LEU A 144 -15.40 2.03 1.41
N GLU A 145 -15.10 0.75 1.49
CA GLU A 145 -13.74 0.23 1.35
C GLU A 145 -13.71 -0.97 0.40
N LYS A 146 -12.60 -1.08 -0.33
CA LYS A 146 -12.31 -2.24 -1.19
C LYS A 146 -10.80 -2.42 -1.26
N GLU A 147 -10.34 -3.63 -1.08
CA GLU A 147 -8.98 -4.06 -1.38
C GLU A 147 -9.00 -4.87 -2.68
N ILE A 148 -8.09 -4.54 -3.59
CA ILE A 148 -7.95 -5.22 -4.87
C ILE A 148 -6.48 -5.54 -5.07
N ASN A 149 -6.20 -6.80 -5.39
CA ASN A 149 -4.88 -7.25 -5.78
C ASN A 149 -4.81 -7.32 -7.31
N TYR A 150 -3.78 -6.71 -7.85
CA TYR A 150 -3.41 -6.79 -9.26
C TYR A 150 -2.15 -7.62 -9.40
N VAL A 151 -2.02 -8.38 -10.49
CA VAL A 151 -0.88 -9.25 -10.78
C VAL A 151 -0.23 -8.87 -12.09
N ASN A 152 1.01 -9.32 -12.32
CA ASN A 152 1.77 -9.06 -13.55
C ASN A 152 1.82 -7.58 -13.93
N VAL A 153 1.97 -6.70 -12.96
CA VAL A 153 1.89 -5.26 -13.18
C VAL A 153 3.21 -4.74 -13.76
N PRO A 154 3.23 -4.18 -14.99
CA PRO A 154 4.45 -3.71 -15.61
C PRO A 154 5.06 -2.52 -14.86
N ILE A 155 6.39 -2.49 -14.81
CA ILE A 155 7.18 -1.41 -14.22
C ILE A 155 7.53 -0.39 -15.30
N ASP A 156 7.61 0.89 -14.92
CA ASP A 156 7.88 2.05 -15.80
C ASP A 156 6.82 2.34 -16.87
N GLU A 157 5.64 1.70 -16.78
CA GLU A 157 4.49 1.96 -17.65
C GLU A 157 3.33 2.62 -16.88
N ASP A 158 2.47 3.34 -17.60
CA ASP A 158 1.24 3.91 -17.06
C ASP A 158 0.19 2.80 -16.92
N ILE A 159 -0.36 2.65 -15.73
CA ILE A 159 -1.32 1.60 -15.39
C ILE A 159 -2.56 2.22 -14.82
N HIS A 160 -3.72 1.68 -15.19
CA HIS A 160 -5.00 2.11 -14.68
C HIS A 160 -5.58 1.07 -13.72
N VAL A 161 -6.07 1.54 -12.59
CA VAL A 161 -6.76 0.74 -11.57
C VAL A 161 -8.05 1.44 -11.20
N SER A 162 -9.13 0.70 -10.97
CA SER A 162 -10.43 1.32 -10.75
C SER A 162 -11.32 0.58 -9.76
N VAL A 163 -12.28 1.30 -9.21
CA VAL A 163 -13.41 0.78 -8.43
C VAL A 163 -14.71 1.39 -8.94
N TYR A 164 -15.79 0.65 -8.73
CA TYR A 164 -17.10 0.98 -9.27
C TYR A 164 -18.18 1.04 -8.20
N LEU A 165 -19.11 1.98 -8.36
CA LEU A 165 -20.40 1.99 -7.70
C LEU A 165 -21.48 1.56 -8.67
N SER A 166 -22.25 0.52 -8.30
CA SER A 166 -23.38 0.06 -9.10
C SER A 166 -24.47 1.14 -9.18
N PRO A 167 -25.38 1.10 -10.17
CA PRO A 167 -26.49 2.05 -10.28
C PRO A 167 -27.36 2.10 -9.01
N SER A 168 -27.56 0.98 -8.34
CA SER A 168 -28.28 0.96 -7.07
C SER A 168 -27.51 1.61 -5.92
N ALA A 169 -26.19 1.48 -5.90
CA ALA A 169 -25.31 2.17 -4.96
C ALA A 169 -25.35 3.68 -5.20
N VAL A 170 -25.21 4.12 -6.45
CA VAL A 170 -25.31 5.53 -6.87
C VAL A 170 -26.65 6.12 -6.39
N LYS A 171 -27.76 5.45 -6.71
CA LYS A 171 -29.10 5.90 -6.31
C LYS A 171 -29.25 5.98 -4.78
N ARG A 172 -28.71 5.02 -4.04
CA ARG A 172 -28.78 5.00 -2.58
C ARG A 172 -27.97 6.12 -1.94
N ILE A 173 -26.85 6.52 -2.53
CA ILE A 173 -26.00 7.61 -2.05
C ILE A 173 -26.60 8.96 -2.44
N SER A 174 -26.86 9.17 -3.74
CA SER A 174 -27.25 10.48 -4.30
C SER A 174 -28.75 10.77 -4.27
N GLY A 175 -29.58 9.74 -4.09
CA GLY A 175 -31.04 9.82 -4.28
C GLY A 175 -31.47 9.92 -5.74
N LYS A 176 -30.56 9.82 -6.70
CA LYS A 176 -30.79 10.01 -8.14
C LYS A 176 -30.26 8.79 -8.93
N ASP A 177 -30.84 8.58 -10.12
CA ASP A 177 -30.40 7.51 -11.03
C ASP A 177 -29.21 7.94 -11.91
N LYS A 178 -28.64 9.13 -11.70
CA LYS A 178 -27.47 9.66 -12.42
C LYS A 178 -26.24 9.66 -11.54
N ALA A 179 -25.15 9.10 -12.09
CA ALA A 179 -23.84 9.16 -11.49
C ALA A 179 -23.20 10.52 -11.75
N ALA A 180 -22.55 11.08 -10.74
CA ALA A 180 -21.82 12.33 -10.83
C ALA A 180 -20.70 12.36 -9.80
N GLU A 181 -19.69 13.18 -10.01
CA GLU A 181 -18.57 13.36 -9.08
C GLU A 181 -19.06 13.67 -7.65
N ASN A 182 -20.10 14.49 -7.50
CA ASN A 182 -20.67 14.85 -6.20
C ASN A 182 -21.41 13.69 -5.48
N THR A 183 -21.55 12.53 -6.10
CA THR A 183 -22.02 11.30 -5.45
C THR A 183 -21.05 10.86 -4.35
N ILE A 184 -19.78 11.13 -4.55
CA ILE A 184 -18.70 10.83 -3.62
C ILE A 184 -18.23 12.12 -2.97
N ARG A 185 -17.87 12.06 -1.70
CA ARG A 185 -17.35 13.21 -0.97
C ARG A 185 -15.83 13.28 -1.02
N GLU A 186 -15.17 12.16 -0.70
CA GLU A 186 -13.72 12.08 -0.61
C GLU A 186 -13.25 10.71 -1.05
N ILE A 187 -12.07 10.66 -1.66
CA ILE A 187 -11.37 9.43 -2.02
C ILE A 187 -9.99 9.46 -1.39
N GLY A 188 -9.53 8.31 -0.98
CA GLY A 188 -8.17 8.09 -0.54
C GLY A 188 -7.83 6.62 -0.59
N GLY A 189 -6.55 6.32 -0.39
CA GLY A 189 -6.11 4.93 -0.37
C GLY A 189 -4.62 4.75 -0.17
N GLU A 190 -4.26 3.49 -0.20
CA GLU A 190 -2.90 3.01 -0.03
C GLU A 190 -2.59 1.99 -1.11
N ILE A 191 -1.38 2.06 -1.66
CA ILE A 191 -0.88 1.11 -2.63
C ILE A 191 0.36 0.43 -2.04
N LEU A 192 0.36 -0.90 -2.05
CA LEU A 192 1.51 -1.73 -1.70
C LEU A 192 2.02 -2.41 -2.96
N VAL A 193 3.32 -2.49 -3.12
CA VAL A 193 3.97 -3.20 -4.22
C VAL A 193 4.71 -4.40 -3.63
N ASN A 194 4.37 -5.61 -4.07
CA ASN A 194 4.88 -6.87 -3.50
C ASN A 194 4.75 -6.94 -1.97
N GLY A 195 3.63 -6.42 -1.43
CA GLY A 195 3.35 -6.38 0.00
C GLY A 195 4.13 -5.31 0.78
N VAL A 196 4.93 -4.48 0.11
CA VAL A 196 5.77 -3.46 0.74
C VAL A 196 5.23 -2.06 0.47
N GLN A 197 5.31 -1.20 1.47
CA GLN A 197 5.03 0.22 1.31
C GLN A 197 6.11 0.86 0.42
N PRO A 198 5.72 1.57 -0.65
CA PRO A 198 6.67 2.34 -1.45
C PRO A 198 7.44 3.37 -0.63
N VAL A 199 8.61 3.77 -1.12
CA VAL A 199 9.47 4.74 -0.43
C VAL A 199 8.74 6.04 -0.13
N LYS A 200 9.17 6.69 0.93
CA LYS A 200 8.64 7.99 1.31
C LYS A 200 9.16 9.06 0.36
N ASN A 201 8.25 9.92 -0.08
CA ASN A 201 8.62 11.12 -0.82
C ASN A 201 9.40 12.11 0.06
N LYS A 202 9.85 13.23 -0.52
CA LYS A 202 10.59 14.31 0.20
C LYS A 202 9.83 14.88 1.41
N SER A 203 8.51 14.72 1.46
CA SER A 203 7.66 15.15 2.59
C SER A 203 7.52 14.07 3.68
N GLY A 204 8.20 12.93 3.57
CA GLY A 204 8.16 11.84 4.54
C GLY A 204 6.90 10.98 4.48
N ILE A 205 6.04 11.17 3.46
CA ILE A 205 4.83 10.36 3.22
C ILE A 205 5.17 9.30 2.18
N SER A 206 4.69 8.07 2.37
CA SER A 206 4.85 7.01 1.35
C SER A 206 4.31 7.49 0.01
N SER A 207 5.03 7.22 -1.07
CA SER A 207 4.58 7.53 -2.43
C SER A 207 3.33 6.73 -2.84
N GLY A 208 3.05 5.61 -2.15
CA GLY A 208 1.84 4.82 -2.34
C GLY A 208 0.56 5.38 -1.69
N PHE A 209 0.62 6.57 -1.09
CA PHE A 209 -0.55 7.23 -0.50
C PHE A 209 -1.21 8.19 -1.49
N PHE A 210 -2.53 8.08 -1.64
CA PHE A 210 -3.31 9.06 -2.41
C PHE A 210 -4.53 9.54 -1.61
N SER A 211 -4.96 10.77 -1.87
CA SER A 211 -6.15 11.36 -1.24
C SER A 211 -6.59 12.62 -1.99
N THR A 212 -7.91 12.80 -2.15
CA THR A 212 -8.51 14.06 -2.61
C THR A 212 -8.48 15.13 -1.54
N MET A 213 -8.40 14.73 -0.26
CA MET A 213 -8.21 15.67 0.85
C MET A 213 -6.79 16.23 0.93
N PRO A 214 -6.62 17.44 1.45
CA PRO A 214 -5.30 18.01 1.70
C PRO A 214 -4.42 17.07 2.56
N LYS A 215 -3.12 17.02 2.26
CA LYS A 215 -2.13 16.18 2.97
C LYS A 215 -2.14 16.37 4.49
N SER A 216 -2.53 17.55 4.99
CA SER A 216 -2.65 17.86 6.42
C SER A 216 -3.73 17.02 7.14
N LYS A 217 -4.67 16.42 6.41
CA LYS A 217 -5.71 15.56 6.99
C LYS A 217 -5.24 14.12 7.22
N GLY A 218 -4.10 13.73 6.64
CA GLY A 218 -3.54 12.38 6.76
C GLY A 218 -4.52 11.30 6.34
N ARG A 219 -4.49 10.19 7.06
CA ARG A 219 -5.39 9.04 6.86
C ARG A 219 -6.78 9.32 7.48
N TRP A 220 -7.57 10.12 6.81
CA TRP A 220 -8.91 10.52 7.29
C TRP A 220 -9.86 9.33 7.45
N TRP A 221 -9.67 8.26 6.69
CA TRP A 221 -10.49 7.04 6.73
C TRP A 221 -10.34 6.26 8.04
N ASP A 222 -9.22 6.36 8.77
CA ASP A 222 -9.04 5.70 10.07
C ASP A 222 -10.04 6.18 11.13
N LYS A 223 -10.69 7.32 10.89
CA LYS A 223 -11.70 7.91 11.80
C LYS A 223 -13.13 7.50 11.50
N LEU A 224 -13.34 6.74 10.42
CA LEU A 224 -14.64 6.33 9.95
C LEU A 224 -14.82 4.81 10.09
N THR A 225 -16.06 4.38 10.35
CA THR A 225 -16.39 2.96 10.42
C THR A 225 -16.81 2.44 9.05
N PRO A 226 -16.27 1.31 8.58
CA PRO A 226 -16.66 0.69 7.32
C PRO A 226 -18.16 0.40 7.24
N TYR A 227 -18.76 0.71 6.09
CA TYR A 227 -20.18 0.54 5.82
C TYR A 227 -20.43 -0.51 4.73
N LYS A 228 -20.77 -1.73 5.15
CA LYS A 228 -20.84 -2.90 4.27
C LYS A 228 -22.14 -2.99 3.41
N LYS A 229 -23.14 -2.11 3.64
CA LYS A 229 -24.41 -2.18 2.90
C LYS A 229 -24.35 -1.59 1.49
N ILE A 230 -23.27 -0.89 1.14
CA ILE A 230 -22.98 -0.37 -0.19
C ILE A 230 -21.58 -0.88 -0.55
N PRO A 231 -21.46 -1.96 -1.33
CA PRO A 231 -20.17 -2.48 -1.72
C PRO A 231 -19.51 -1.61 -2.79
N LEU A 232 -18.21 -1.41 -2.70
CA LEU A 232 -17.37 -1.06 -3.83
C LEU A 232 -17.07 -2.34 -4.62
N LEU A 233 -17.12 -2.24 -5.93
CA LEU A 233 -16.88 -3.35 -6.84
C LEU A 233 -15.56 -3.13 -7.60
N ASN A 234 -14.83 -4.21 -7.84
CA ASN A 234 -13.74 -4.20 -8.80
C ASN A 234 -14.30 -4.41 -10.23
N LYS A 235 -13.45 -4.21 -11.25
CA LYS A 235 -13.87 -4.32 -12.65
C LYS A 235 -14.44 -5.70 -12.99
N ASN A 236 -13.88 -6.79 -12.44
CA ASN A 236 -14.32 -8.16 -12.69
C ASN A 236 -15.72 -8.48 -12.10
N GLU A 237 -16.16 -7.69 -11.11
CA GLU A 237 -17.49 -7.79 -10.50
C GLU A 237 -18.56 -6.95 -11.22
N THR A 238 -18.22 -6.35 -12.37
CA THR A 238 -19.07 -5.44 -13.15
C THR A 238 -19.31 -5.95 -14.55
N PRO A 239 -20.31 -5.38 -15.28
CA PRO A 239 -20.50 -5.67 -16.71
C PRO A 239 -19.30 -5.23 -17.58
N PHE A 240 -18.42 -4.41 -17.07
CA PHE A 240 -17.23 -3.90 -17.77
C PHE A 240 -16.05 -4.87 -17.75
N LYS A 241 -16.19 -6.04 -17.14
CA LYS A 241 -15.15 -7.07 -17.05
C LYS A 241 -14.45 -7.35 -18.39
N PHE A 242 -15.19 -7.33 -19.51
CA PHE A 242 -14.68 -7.71 -20.82
C PHE A 242 -14.25 -6.54 -21.71
N PHE A 243 -14.15 -5.32 -21.17
CA PHE A 243 -13.80 -4.12 -21.92
C PHE A 243 -12.43 -3.58 -21.50
N TRP A 244 -11.72 -2.97 -22.45
CA TRP A 244 -10.46 -2.24 -22.22
C TRP A 244 -9.38 -3.06 -21.51
N TRP A 245 -9.16 -4.29 -21.94
CA TRP A 245 -8.19 -5.22 -21.36
C TRP A 245 -6.77 -4.64 -21.31
N ASP A 246 -6.36 -3.94 -22.37
CA ASP A 246 -5.00 -3.39 -22.51
C ASP A 246 -4.78 -2.13 -21.68
N ARG A 247 -5.82 -1.58 -21.05
CA ARG A 247 -5.74 -0.36 -20.27
C ARG A 247 -5.57 -0.65 -18.77
N TYR A 248 -6.22 -1.68 -18.26
CA TYR A 248 -6.29 -1.97 -16.83
C TYR A 248 -5.35 -3.09 -16.44
N ALA A 249 -4.76 -2.95 -15.23
CA ALA A 249 -4.00 -4.04 -14.63
C ALA A 249 -4.87 -5.28 -14.40
N GLU A 250 -4.27 -6.46 -14.52
CA GLU A 250 -4.94 -7.74 -14.30
C GLU A 250 -5.29 -7.91 -12.82
N ILE A 251 -6.55 -8.22 -12.53
CA ILE A 251 -7.03 -8.47 -11.16
C ILE A 251 -6.77 -9.93 -10.80
N GLU A 252 -6.16 -10.17 -9.63
CA GLU A 252 -5.98 -11.51 -9.07
C GLU A 252 -7.34 -12.17 -8.86
N GLU A 253 -7.59 -13.31 -9.51
CA GLU A 253 -8.78 -14.10 -9.27
C GLU A 253 -8.58 -14.91 -7.98
N LEU A 254 -9.53 -14.80 -7.05
CA LEU A 254 -9.54 -15.62 -5.84
C LEU A 254 -10.19 -16.96 -6.19
N ASP A 255 -9.45 -18.05 -6.06
CA ASP A 255 -9.93 -19.43 -6.17
C ASP A 255 -10.97 -19.78 -5.10
#